data_9a9a54e5b5ab0142a0dd9573ae9931a5
#
_entry.id   9a9a54e5b5ab0142a0dd9573ae9931a5
#
_cell.length_a   1.000
_cell.length_b   1.000
_cell.length_c   1.000
_cell.angle_alpha   90.00
_cell.angle_beta   90.00
_cell.angle_gamma   90.00
#
_symmetry.space_group_name_H-M   'P 1'
#
loop_
_entity.id
_entity.type
_entity.pdbx_description
1 polymer ?
#
loop_
_entity_poly.entity_id
_entity_poly.type
_entity_poly.pdbx_seq_one_letter_code
_entity_poly.pdbx_strand_id
1 'polypeptide(L)'
;SYFIFLLNGLKVDIQQPKANFKNAIPPLYLKILDYLNTYYSENITLDVLAERFFIPKPTLTYNFKKFVGKSPIDFLVDIRLAKAKQMLVSSKKKLEEIAFLNGFSSANYFGLIFKKREGLAPSSYRKNQIAKQY
;
A
#
# COMPACT_ATOMS: atom_id res chain seq x y z
N SER A 1 1.61 20.70 2.41
CA SER A 1 0.75 20.13 3.46
C SER A 1 0.18 18.81 3.03
N TYR A 2 0.10 17.91 3.97
CA TYR A 2 -0.30 16.54 3.69
C TYR A 2 -1.41 16.13 4.64
N PHE A 3 -2.36 15.36 4.13
CA PHE A 3 -3.22 14.57 4.98
C PHE A 3 -2.48 13.32 5.40
N ILE A 4 -2.64 12.96 6.66
CA ILE A 4 -2.17 11.67 7.16
C ILE A 4 -3.41 10.86 7.49
N PHE A 5 -3.66 9.81 6.71
CA PHE A 5 -4.74 8.87 7.00
C PHE A 5 -4.20 7.74 7.85
N LEU A 6 -4.94 7.38 8.89
CA LEU A 6 -4.70 6.17 9.66
C LEU A 6 -5.73 5.14 9.22
N LEU A 7 -5.32 4.24 8.34
CA LEU A 7 -6.15 3.14 7.87
C LEU A 7 -5.58 1.85 8.46
N ASN A 8 -6.34 1.21 9.32
CA ASN A 8 -5.90 -0.02 10.02
C ASN A 8 -4.52 0.12 10.67
N GLY A 9 -4.27 1.26 11.33
CA GLY A 9 -2.98 1.54 11.96
C GLY A 9 -1.88 1.97 11.01
N LEU A 10 -2.16 2.06 9.73
CA LEU A 10 -1.20 2.45 8.71
C LEU A 10 -1.29 3.95 8.46
N LYS A 11 -0.16 4.63 8.56
CA LYS A 11 -0.07 6.04 8.16
C LYS A 11 0.13 6.12 6.65
N VAL A 12 -0.76 6.83 5.99
CA VAL A 12 -0.65 7.09 4.57
C VAL A 12 -0.62 8.60 4.37
N ASP A 13 0.47 9.09 3.77
CA ASP A 13 0.58 10.49 3.39
C ASP A 13 -0.17 10.71 2.10
N ILE A 14 -1.23 11.49 2.17
CA ILE A 14 -1.98 11.90 1.00
C ILE A 14 -1.71 13.36 0.76
N GLN A 15 -1.18 13.68 -0.41
CA GLN A 15 -0.90 15.04 -0.76
C GLN A 15 -2.19 15.84 -0.83
N GLN A 16 -2.32 16.82 0.06
CA GLN A 16 -3.45 17.71 0.06
C GLN A 16 -3.18 18.84 -0.94
N PRO A 17 -4.00 18.97 -1.97
CA PRO A 17 -3.90 20.12 -2.84
C PRO A 17 -4.26 21.38 -2.05
N LYS A 18 -3.54 22.43 -2.29
CA LYS A 18 -3.59 23.71 -1.58
C LYS A 18 -5.02 24.14 -1.21
N ALA A 19 -5.33 24.06 0.08
CA ALA A 19 -6.45 24.68 0.77
C ALA A 19 -7.69 24.96 -0.11
N ASN A 20 -8.10 24.02 -0.91
CA ASN A 20 -9.22 24.22 -1.81
C ASN A 20 -10.18 23.04 -1.66
N PHE A 21 -11.38 23.32 -1.21
CA PHE A 21 -12.43 22.30 -1.08
C PHE A 21 -12.67 21.52 -2.38
N LYS A 22 -12.35 22.11 -3.53
CA LYS A 22 -12.47 21.46 -4.82
C LYS A 22 -11.53 20.27 -4.97
N ASN A 23 -10.51 20.20 -4.12
CA ASN A 23 -9.46 19.16 -4.17
C ASN A 23 -9.55 18.17 -3.02
N ALA A 24 -10.66 18.18 -2.26
CA ALA A 24 -10.92 17.11 -1.30
C ALA A 24 -11.11 15.81 -2.05
N ILE A 25 -10.72 14.69 -1.42
CA ILE A 25 -10.86 13.38 -2.04
C ILE A 25 -12.35 13.04 -2.15
N PRO A 26 -12.89 12.83 -3.37
CA PRO A 26 -14.29 12.47 -3.53
C PRO A 26 -14.65 11.17 -2.82
N PRO A 27 -15.89 11.01 -2.34
CA PRO A 27 -16.30 9.80 -1.63
C PRO A 27 -16.03 8.50 -2.37
N LEU A 28 -16.14 8.49 -3.70
CA LEU A 28 -15.84 7.31 -4.50
C LEU A 28 -14.38 6.86 -4.31
N TYR A 29 -13.44 7.79 -4.31
CA TYR A 29 -12.02 7.46 -4.14
C TYR A 29 -11.68 7.10 -2.70
N LEU A 30 -12.40 7.64 -1.73
CA LEU A 30 -12.29 7.17 -0.36
C LEU A 30 -12.73 5.72 -0.23
N LYS A 31 -13.78 5.31 -0.95
CA LYS A 31 -14.22 3.91 -0.98
C LYS A 31 -13.18 3.01 -1.63
N ILE A 32 -12.50 3.48 -2.68
CA ILE A 32 -11.43 2.72 -3.32
C ILE A 32 -10.26 2.55 -2.34
N LEU A 33 -9.88 3.61 -1.63
CA LEU A 33 -8.83 3.52 -0.60
C LEU A 33 -9.19 2.51 0.47
N ASP A 34 -10.42 2.55 0.95
CA ASP A 34 -10.89 1.59 1.95
C ASP A 34 -10.86 0.16 1.42
N TYR A 35 -11.29 -0.03 0.19
CA TYR A 35 -11.24 -1.35 -0.46
C TYR A 35 -9.81 -1.88 -0.55
N LEU A 36 -8.87 -1.06 -1.00
CA LEU A 36 -7.46 -1.46 -1.09
C LEU A 36 -6.91 -1.82 0.28
N ASN A 37 -7.23 -1.03 1.29
CA ASN A 37 -6.75 -1.26 2.64
C ASN A 37 -7.36 -2.52 3.27
N THR A 38 -8.58 -2.87 2.91
CA THR A 38 -9.27 -4.04 3.43
C THR A 38 -8.83 -5.33 2.71
N TYR A 39 -8.71 -5.27 1.39
CA TYR A 39 -8.49 -6.46 0.55
C TYR A 39 -7.10 -6.53 -0.07
N TYR A 40 -6.12 -5.85 0.54
CA TYR A 40 -4.76 -5.74 -0.02
C TYR A 40 -4.08 -7.08 -0.29
N SER A 41 -4.45 -8.14 0.43
CA SER A 41 -3.84 -9.46 0.25
C SER A 41 -4.40 -10.23 -0.95
N GLU A 42 -5.48 -9.74 -1.55
CA GLU A 42 -6.10 -10.37 -2.70
C GLU A 42 -5.43 -9.93 -4.00
N ASN A 43 -5.72 -10.66 -5.08
CA ASN A 43 -5.20 -10.32 -6.40
C ASN A 43 -5.98 -9.14 -6.97
N ILE A 44 -5.49 -7.93 -6.69
CA ILE A 44 -6.10 -6.69 -7.16
C ILE A 44 -5.28 -6.13 -8.31
N THR A 45 -5.94 -5.95 -9.44
CA THR A 45 -5.38 -5.32 -10.63
C THR A 45 -6.16 -4.04 -10.94
N LEU A 46 -5.64 -3.23 -11.85
CA LEU A 46 -6.33 -2.04 -12.30
C LEU A 46 -7.67 -2.41 -12.96
N ASP A 47 -7.71 -3.54 -13.70
CA ASP A 47 -8.95 -4.04 -14.28
C ASP A 47 -9.98 -4.39 -13.22
N VAL A 48 -9.56 -5.06 -12.15
CA VAL A 48 -10.45 -5.42 -11.03
C VAL A 48 -11.06 -4.17 -10.40
N LEU A 49 -10.25 -3.15 -10.17
CA LEU A 49 -10.75 -1.89 -9.59
C LEU A 49 -11.70 -1.16 -10.53
N ALA A 50 -11.35 -1.07 -11.81
CA ALA A 50 -12.16 -0.41 -12.81
C ALA A 50 -13.54 -1.07 -12.92
N GLU A 51 -13.56 -2.39 -12.95
CA GLU A 51 -14.79 -3.17 -13.04
C GLU A 51 -15.64 -3.04 -11.76
N ARG A 52 -15.00 -3.18 -10.60
CA ARG A 52 -15.71 -3.14 -9.33
C ARG A 52 -16.36 -1.77 -9.05
N PHE A 53 -15.69 -0.70 -9.42
CA PHE A 53 -16.18 0.66 -9.14
C PHE A 53 -16.80 1.34 -10.35
N PHE A 54 -16.96 0.61 -11.45
CA PHE A 54 -17.59 1.10 -12.68
C PHE A 54 -16.92 2.36 -13.21
N ILE A 55 -15.59 2.38 -13.24
CA ILE A 55 -14.80 3.50 -13.73
C ILE A 55 -13.87 2.99 -14.84
N PRO A 56 -13.80 3.67 -16.01
CA PRO A 56 -12.82 3.33 -17.03
C PRO A 56 -11.40 3.44 -16.49
N LYS A 57 -10.52 2.53 -16.86
CA LYS A 57 -9.14 2.50 -16.35
C LYS A 57 -8.39 3.83 -16.49
N PRO A 58 -8.44 4.53 -17.64
CA PRO A 58 -7.75 5.82 -17.76
C PRO A 58 -8.28 6.86 -16.77
N THR A 59 -9.58 6.91 -16.57
CA THR A 59 -10.21 7.83 -15.63
C THR A 59 -9.82 7.50 -14.19
N LEU A 60 -9.86 6.21 -13.85
CA LEU A 60 -9.46 5.74 -12.53
C LEU A 60 -7.99 6.11 -12.24
N THR A 61 -7.09 5.81 -13.16
CA THR A 61 -5.67 6.09 -13.00
C THR A 61 -5.40 7.59 -12.84
N TYR A 62 -5.99 8.40 -13.71
CA TYR A 62 -5.80 9.85 -13.66
C TYR A 62 -6.34 10.45 -12.37
N ASN A 63 -7.58 10.14 -12.03
CA ASN A 63 -8.23 10.72 -10.86
C ASN A 63 -7.61 10.24 -9.55
N PHE A 64 -7.29 8.95 -9.46
CA PHE A 64 -6.66 8.42 -8.25
C PHE A 64 -5.33 9.12 -7.99
N LYS A 65 -4.49 9.26 -9.02
CA LYS A 65 -3.21 9.96 -8.89
C LYS A 65 -3.42 11.43 -8.53
N LYS A 66 -4.42 12.07 -9.12
CA LYS A 66 -4.75 13.47 -8.85
C LYS A 66 -5.17 13.67 -7.39
N PHE A 67 -6.02 12.81 -6.86
CA PHE A 67 -6.57 12.97 -5.51
C PHE A 67 -5.68 12.38 -4.43
N VAL A 68 -4.97 11.29 -4.71
CA VAL A 68 -4.21 10.53 -3.73
C VAL A 68 -2.70 10.80 -3.82
N GLY A 69 -2.22 11.20 -4.99
CA GLY A 69 -0.81 11.53 -5.20
C GLY A 69 0.04 10.41 -5.78
N LYS A 70 -0.51 9.22 -5.94
CA LYS A 70 0.18 8.09 -6.56
C LYS A 70 -0.84 7.17 -7.24
N SER A 71 -0.36 6.24 -8.05
CA SER A 71 -1.24 5.31 -8.75
C SER A 71 -1.90 4.33 -7.77
N PRO A 72 -3.05 3.73 -8.16
CA PRO A 72 -3.69 2.74 -7.30
C PRO A 72 -2.79 1.56 -6.94
N ILE A 73 -2.02 1.07 -7.90
CA ILE A 73 -1.15 -0.09 -7.67
C ILE A 73 0.04 0.28 -6.78
N ASP A 74 0.62 1.47 -6.95
CA ASP A 74 1.67 1.93 -6.04
C ASP A 74 1.15 2.07 -4.61
N PHE A 75 -0.06 2.59 -4.46
CA PHE A 75 -0.70 2.69 -3.15
C PHE A 75 -0.91 1.31 -2.53
N LEU A 76 -1.36 0.35 -3.33
CA LEU A 76 -1.54 -1.03 -2.89
C LEU A 76 -0.21 -1.65 -2.42
N VAL A 77 0.86 -1.42 -3.18
CA VAL A 77 2.20 -1.90 -2.80
C VAL A 77 2.62 -1.30 -1.46
N ASP A 78 2.36 -0.02 -1.24
CA ASP A 78 2.69 0.62 0.03
C ASP A 78 1.97 -0.04 1.21
N ILE A 79 0.68 -0.37 1.05
CA ILE A 79 -0.09 -1.08 2.09
C ILE A 79 0.54 -2.44 2.36
N ARG A 80 0.80 -3.20 1.30
CA ARG A 80 1.36 -4.56 1.41
C ARG A 80 2.72 -4.55 2.12
N LEU A 81 3.58 -3.58 1.77
CA LEU A 81 4.88 -3.44 2.41
C LEU A 81 4.76 -3.09 3.88
N ALA A 82 3.85 -2.18 4.23
CA ALA A 82 3.66 -1.81 5.62
C ALA A 82 3.18 -2.99 6.46
N LYS A 83 2.25 -3.79 5.92
CA LYS A 83 1.77 -5.00 6.61
C LYS A 83 2.88 -6.03 6.73
N ALA A 84 3.69 -6.21 5.68
CA ALA A 84 4.83 -7.13 5.71
C ALA A 84 5.86 -6.70 6.74
N LYS A 85 6.15 -5.40 6.86
CA LYS A 85 7.06 -4.87 7.88
C LYS A 85 6.59 -5.22 9.29
N GLN A 86 5.29 -5.08 9.54
CA GLN A 86 4.72 -5.47 10.84
C GLN A 86 4.94 -6.96 11.12
N MET A 87 4.68 -7.82 10.14
CA MET A 87 4.87 -9.28 10.30
C MET A 87 6.33 -9.67 10.47
N LEU A 88 7.25 -8.96 9.81
CA LEU A 88 8.69 -9.22 9.95
C LEU A 88 9.14 -9.05 11.40
N VAL A 89 8.57 -8.09 12.11
CA VAL A 89 8.95 -7.77 13.49
C VAL A 89 8.13 -8.57 14.49
N SER A 90 6.84 -8.77 14.24
CA SER A 90 5.91 -9.37 15.19
C SER A 90 5.82 -10.89 15.11
N SER A 91 6.43 -11.53 14.11
CA SER A 91 6.35 -12.97 13.93
C SER A 91 7.68 -13.55 13.51
N LYS A 92 7.76 -14.88 13.58
CA LYS A 92 8.93 -15.65 13.08
C LYS A 92 8.61 -16.33 11.74
N LYS A 93 7.55 -15.87 11.06
CA LYS A 93 7.16 -16.47 9.79
C LYS A 93 8.26 -16.35 8.76
N LYS A 94 8.32 -17.33 7.86
CA LYS A 94 9.27 -17.32 6.75
C LYS A 94 8.94 -16.19 5.77
N LEU A 95 9.94 -15.69 5.07
CA LEU A 95 9.75 -14.60 4.10
C LEU A 95 8.75 -14.97 3.00
N GLU A 96 8.76 -16.22 2.55
CA GLU A 96 7.82 -16.72 1.54
C GLU A 96 6.38 -16.63 2.04
N GLU A 97 6.16 -16.97 3.30
CA GLU A 97 4.85 -16.91 3.92
C GLU A 97 4.38 -15.47 4.08
N ILE A 98 5.27 -14.60 4.53
CA ILE A 98 4.96 -13.16 4.67
C ILE A 98 4.61 -12.56 3.31
N ALA A 99 5.37 -12.89 2.27
CA ALA A 99 5.09 -12.43 0.91
C ALA A 99 3.68 -12.85 0.48
N PHE A 100 3.36 -14.13 0.64
CA PHE A 100 2.07 -14.69 0.25
C PHE A 100 0.91 -14.05 1.03
N LEU A 101 1.04 -13.96 2.35
CA LEU A 101 -0.02 -13.41 3.21
C LEU A 101 -0.34 -11.95 2.91
N ASN A 102 0.61 -11.22 2.34
CA ASN A 102 0.43 -9.80 2.04
C ASN A 102 0.17 -9.52 0.56
N GLY A 103 -0.11 -10.57 -0.22
CA GLY A 103 -0.56 -10.42 -1.60
C GLY A 103 0.54 -10.26 -2.63
N PHE A 104 1.79 -10.50 -2.29
CA PHE A 104 2.88 -10.49 -3.28
C PHE A 104 2.84 -11.76 -4.12
N SER A 105 3.11 -11.61 -5.42
CA SER A 105 3.04 -12.74 -6.35
C SER A 105 4.13 -13.79 -6.13
N SER A 106 5.25 -13.39 -5.54
CA SER A 106 6.35 -14.32 -5.22
C SER A 106 7.22 -13.74 -4.12
N ALA A 107 7.97 -14.62 -3.44
CA ALA A 107 8.96 -14.19 -2.46
C ALA A 107 10.07 -13.37 -3.10
N ASN A 108 10.44 -13.72 -4.34
CA ASN A 108 11.48 -13.00 -5.07
C ASN A 108 11.04 -11.56 -5.38
N TYR A 109 9.84 -11.38 -5.88
CA TYR A 109 9.30 -10.04 -6.13
C TYR A 109 9.19 -9.25 -4.84
N PHE A 110 8.70 -9.86 -3.78
CA PHE A 110 8.63 -9.22 -2.46
C PHE A 110 10.00 -8.69 -2.02
N GLY A 111 11.02 -9.54 -2.10
CA GLY A 111 12.38 -9.15 -1.72
C GLY A 111 12.91 -7.98 -2.54
N LEU A 112 12.69 -8.00 -3.85
CA LEU A 112 13.14 -6.93 -4.74
C LEU A 112 12.44 -5.61 -4.46
N ILE A 113 11.11 -5.61 -4.36
CA ILE A 113 10.35 -4.38 -4.12
C ILE A 113 10.60 -3.84 -2.72
N PHE A 114 10.72 -4.72 -1.73
CA PHE A 114 11.03 -4.33 -0.36
C PHE A 114 12.38 -3.60 -0.30
N LYS A 115 13.41 -4.19 -0.88
CA LYS A 115 14.74 -3.57 -0.90
C LYS A 115 14.73 -2.24 -1.64
N LYS A 116 14.00 -2.15 -2.76
CA LYS A 116 13.88 -0.92 -3.52
C LYS A 116 13.24 0.20 -2.71
N ARG A 117 12.20 -0.12 -1.95
CA ARG A 117 11.43 0.87 -1.18
C ARG A 117 12.04 1.17 0.18
N GLU A 118 12.61 0.19 0.85
CA GLU A 118 13.12 0.31 2.23
C GLU A 118 14.62 0.49 2.32
N GLY A 119 15.35 0.26 1.23
CA GLY A 119 16.80 0.39 1.20
C GLY A 119 17.58 -0.85 1.65
N LEU A 120 16.91 -1.86 2.21
CA LEU A 120 17.54 -3.11 2.64
C LEU A 120 16.58 -4.28 2.46
N ALA A 121 17.15 -5.48 2.42
CA ALA A 121 16.37 -6.70 2.24
C ALA A 121 15.48 -6.99 3.45
N PRO A 122 14.37 -7.73 3.28
CA PRO A 122 13.47 -8.05 4.39
C PRO A 122 14.16 -8.75 5.56
N SER A 123 15.09 -9.67 5.29
CA SER A 123 15.82 -10.36 6.36
C SER A 123 16.69 -9.41 7.17
N SER A 124 17.35 -8.49 6.51
CA SER A 124 18.15 -7.46 7.16
C SER A 124 17.29 -6.51 7.98
N TYR A 125 16.14 -6.13 7.44
CA TYR A 125 15.18 -5.29 8.15
C TYR A 125 14.73 -5.98 9.44
N ARG A 126 14.35 -7.26 9.35
CA ARG A 126 13.95 -8.04 10.53
C ARG A 126 15.03 -8.05 11.61
N LYS A 127 16.27 -8.36 11.23
CA LYS A 127 17.40 -8.39 12.17
C LYS A 127 17.63 -7.04 12.84
N ASN A 128 17.60 -5.97 12.05
CA ASN A 128 17.86 -4.62 12.58
C ASN A 128 16.76 -4.18 13.54
N GLN A 129 15.50 -4.47 13.22
CA GLN A 129 14.38 -4.07 14.09
C GLN A 129 14.37 -4.87 15.40
N ILE A 130 14.69 -6.17 15.35
CA ILE A 130 14.77 -6.99 16.56
C ILE A 130 15.93 -6.53 17.43
N ALA A 131 17.09 -6.21 16.84
CA ALA A 131 18.24 -5.72 17.58
C ALA A 131 17.96 -4.40 18.32
N LYS A 132 17.12 -3.54 17.75
CA LYS A 132 16.74 -2.26 18.38
C LYS A 132 15.85 -2.42 19.60
N GLN A 133 15.22 -3.60 19.79
CA GLN A 133 14.35 -3.86 20.93
C GLN A 133 15.12 -4.27 22.18
N TYR A 134 16.40 -4.57 22.06
CA TYR A 134 17.26 -5.03 23.14
C TYR A 134 18.50 -4.11 23.31
#